data_1dd7eb400dc79e40d2956229ea51bde7
#
_entry.id   1dd7eb400dc79e40d2956229ea51bde7
#
_cell.length_a   1.000
_cell.length_b   1.000
_cell.length_c   1.000
_cell.angle_alpha   90.00
_cell.angle_beta   90.00
_cell.angle_gamma   90.00
#
_symmetry.space_group_name_H-M   'P 1'
#
loop_
_entity.id
_entity.type
_entity.pdbx_description
1 polymer ?
#
loop_
_entity_poly.entity_id
_entity_poly.type
_entity_poly.pdbx_seq_one_letter_code
_entity_poly.pdbx_strand_id
1 'polypeptide(L)'
;MRLRTFAHGFAIPLAAVALPACTGSAKREAAALTEAVDRFSRSSSTAQAQAVDSLPCTDERVCEAKRVCMEALDPTARALALKDEVSQRLGDLEAARLAPDSAVAQELPGKLDEASRLLTEGHAKMRECDVKLTNLKVTYGF
;
A
#
# COMPACT_ATOMS: atom_id res chain seq x y z
N MET A 1 56.89 48.70 -33.08
CA MET A 1 55.42 48.41 -33.26
C MET A 1 55.16 46.95 -32.92
N ARG A 2 54.48 46.67 -31.75
CA ARG A 2 54.09 45.30 -31.33
C ARG A 2 52.61 45.22 -31.29
N LEU A 3 52.03 44.44 -32.19
CA LEU A 3 50.58 44.10 -32.17
C LEU A 3 50.30 43.11 -31.04
N ARG A 4 49.39 43.42 -30.14
CA ARG A 4 48.82 42.53 -29.14
C ARG A 4 47.49 42.00 -29.68
N THR A 5 47.44 40.70 -29.95
CA THR A 5 46.24 39.95 -30.30
C THR A 5 45.46 39.61 -29.02
N PHE A 6 44.26 40.15 -28.87
CA PHE A 6 43.31 39.75 -27.80
C PHE A 6 42.48 38.57 -28.28
N ALA A 7 42.69 37.40 -27.70
CA ALA A 7 41.85 36.25 -27.86
C ALA A 7 40.72 36.33 -26.84
N HIS A 8 39.46 36.62 -27.28
CA HIS A 8 38.28 36.53 -26.45
C HIS A 8 37.79 35.08 -26.49
N GLY A 9 38.03 34.35 -25.39
CA GLY A 9 37.43 33.04 -25.16
C GLY A 9 35.94 33.18 -24.80
N PHE A 10 35.04 32.79 -25.70
CA PHE A 10 33.61 32.67 -25.44
C PHE A 10 33.37 31.38 -24.67
N ALA A 11 33.18 31.47 -23.36
CA ALA A 11 32.71 30.36 -22.54
C ALA A 11 31.17 30.21 -22.73
N ILE A 12 30.74 29.17 -23.45
CA ILE A 12 29.34 28.80 -23.57
C ILE A 12 28.98 28.03 -22.30
N PRO A 13 28.02 28.50 -21.46
CA PRO A 13 27.54 27.69 -20.34
C PRO A 13 26.73 26.52 -20.89
N LEU A 14 27.18 25.28 -20.64
CA LEU A 14 26.38 24.09 -20.82
C LEU A 14 25.22 24.15 -19.81
N ALA A 15 24.06 24.58 -20.27
CA ALA A 15 22.81 24.40 -19.53
C ALA A 15 22.52 22.90 -19.47
N ALA A 16 22.69 22.30 -18.30
CA ALA A 16 22.27 20.93 -18.04
C ALA A 16 20.75 20.85 -18.18
N VAL A 17 20.27 20.35 -19.31
CA VAL A 17 18.86 20.02 -19.52
C VAL A 17 18.58 18.81 -18.63
N ALA A 18 17.96 19.04 -17.47
CA ALA A 18 17.42 17.99 -16.63
C ALA A 18 16.31 17.27 -17.42
N LEU A 19 16.61 16.09 -17.92
CA LEU A 19 15.70 15.24 -18.68
C LEU A 19 14.51 14.83 -17.80
N PRO A 20 13.28 14.77 -18.33
CA PRO A 20 12.05 14.35 -17.59
C PRO A 20 12.00 12.82 -17.43
N ALA A 21 13.07 12.21 -16.92
CA ALA A 21 13.10 10.77 -16.66
C ALA A 21 12.30 10.38 -15.40
N CYS A 22 11.98 11.33 -14.50
CA CYS A 22 11.33 11.05 -13.22
C CYS A 22 9.82 10.82 -13.33
N THR A 23 9.12 11.39 -14.32
CA THR A 23 7.66 11.26 -14.44
C THR A 23 7.20 9.86 -14.87
N GLY A 24 8.03 9.15 -15.65
CA GLY A 24 7.71 7.79 -16.10
C GLY A 24 7.82 6.73 -15.00
N SER A 25 8.70 6.90 -14.00
CA SER A 25 8.80 5.99 -12.86
C SER A 25 7.65 6.21 -11.88
N ALA A 26 7.35 7.46 -11.54
CA ALA A 26 6.24 7.81 -10.64
C ALA A 26 4.88 7.32 -11.18
N LYS A 27 4.63 7.47 -12.49
CA LYS A 27 3.43 6.92 -13.14
C LYS A 27 3.34 5.40 -12.99
N ARG A 28 4.45 4.66 -13.21
CA ARG A 28 4.46 3.20 -13.08
C ARG A 28 4.26 2.77 -11.62
N GLU A 29 4.89 3.45 -10.67
CA GLU A 29 4.70 3.19 -9.25
C GLU A 29 3.26 3.45 -8.82
N ALA A 30 2.65 4.56 -9.24
CA ALA A 30 1.26 4.90 -8.98
C ALA A 30 0.28 3.87 -9.57
N ALA A 31 0.51 3.43 -10.80
CA ALA A 31 -0.30 2.40 -11.44
C ALA A 31 -0.17 1.05 -10.72
N ALA A 32 1.06 0.65 -10.35
CA ALA A 32 1.32 -0.59 -9.62
C ALA A 32 0.66 -0.59 -8.24
N LEU A 33 0.73 0.53 -7.51
CA LEU A 33 0.05 0.69 -6.23
C LEU A 33 -1.46 0.55 -6.37
N THR A 34 -2.06 1.23 -7.35
CA THR A 34 -3.50 1.18 -7.60
C THR A 34 -3.95 -0.25 -7.92
N GLU A 35 -3.24 -0.94 -8.83
CA GLU A 35 -3.55 -2.32 -9.19
C GLU A 35 -3.41 -3.28 -8.00
N ALA A 36 -2.41 -3.09 -7.15
CA ALA A 36 -2.21 -3.94 -5.98
C ALA A 36 -3.33 -3.75 -4.95
N VAL A 37 -3.78 -2.51 -4.70
CA VAL A 37 -4.92 -2.22 -3.82
C VAL A 37 -6.23 -2.77 -4.41
N ASP A 38 -6.45 -2.65 -5.72
CA ASP A 38 -7.60 -3.25 -6.40
C ASP A 38 -7.60 -4.78 -6.29
N ARG A 39 -6.45 -5.42 -6.34
CA ARG A 39 -6.32 -6.88 -6.10
C ARG A 39 -6.65 -7.24 -4.66
N PHE A 40 -6.15 -6.48 -3.69
CA PHE A 40 -6.50 -6.67 -2.29
C PHE A 40 -8.02 -6.57 -2.08
N SER A 41 -8.69 -5.59 -2.68
CA SER A 41 -10.15 -5.42 -2.57
C SER A 41 -10.96 -6.62 -3.07
N ARG A 42 -10.38 -7.43 -3.97
CA ARG A 42 -11.03 -8.65 -4.51
C ARG A 42 -10.84 -9.90 -3.66
N SER A 43 -9.75 -10.01 -2.89
CA SER A 43 -9.41 -11.25 -2.17
C SER A 43 -8.73 -11.04 -0.81
N SER A 44 -8.67 -9.83 -0.32
CA SER A 44 -8.36 -9.35 1.05
C SER A 44 -7.54 -10.33 1.92
N SER A 45 -6.31 -10.65 1.53
CA SER A 45 -5.42 -11.55 2.30
C SER A 45 -4.22 -10.80 2.87
N THR A 46 -3.63 -11.36 3.95
CA THR A 46 -2.38 -10.85 4.52
C THR A 46 -1.24 -10.83 3.49
N ALA A 47 -1.16 -11.84 2.61
CA ALA A 47 -0.17 -11.88 1.54
C ALA A 47 -0.34 -10.72 0.55
N GLN A 48 -1.56 -10.29 0.26
CA GLN A 48 -1.82 -9.16 -0.63
C GLN A 48 -1.54 -7.82 0.05
N ALA A 49 -1.85 -7.67 1.33
CA ALA A 49 -1.44 -6.49 2.10
C ALA A 49 0.10 -6.35 2.10
N GLN A 50 0.83 -7.45 2.33
CA GLN A 50 2.29 -7.48 2.24
C GLN A 50 2.81 -7.17 0.83
N ALA A 51 2.10 -7.60 -0.22
CA ALA A 51 2.47 -7.25 -1.60
C ALA A 51 2.35 -5.75 -1.86
N VAL A 52 1.33 -5.08 -1.30
CA VAL A 52 1.22 -3.60 -1.36
C VAL A 52 2.35 -2.95 -0.56
N ASP A 53 2.64 -3.44 0.64
CA ASP A 53 3.69 -2.89 1.49
C ASP A 53 5.09 -3.02 0.85
N SER A 54 5.34 -4.08 0.11
CA SER A 54 6.63 -4.31 -0.56
C SER A 54 6.83 -3.52 -1.87
N LEU A 55 5.80 -2.82 -2.38
CA LEU A 55 5.94 -2.02 -3.59
C LEU A 55 6.95 -0.88 -3.37
N PRO A 56 7.87 -0.66 -4.32
CA PRO A 56 8.76 0.49 -4.25
C PRO A 56 7.96 1.78 -4.41
N CYS A 57 8.38 2.83 -3.71
CA CYS A 57 7.91 4.18 -3.94
C CYS A 57 9.09 5.14 -3.84
N THR A 58 9.32 5.93 -4.89
CA THR A 58 10.35 6.97 -4.94
C THR A 58 9.75 8.36 -5.08
N ASP A 59 8.53 8.44 -5.58
CA ASP A 59 7.76 9.68 -5.63
C ASP A 59 7.01 9.89 -4.29
N GLU A 60 7.12 11.09 -3.73
CA GLU A 60 6.55 11.44 -2.43
C GLU A 60 5.03 11.21 -2.37
N ARG A 61 4.30 11.53 -3.45
CA ARG A 61 2.84 11.37 -3.51
C ARG A 61 2.44 9.90 -3.54
N VAL A 62 3.22 9.07 -4.22
CA VAL A 62 3.00 7.62 -4.27
C VAL A 62 3.29 7.00 -2.91
N CYS A 63 4.39 7.41 -2.24
CA CYS A 63 4.74 6.94 -0.90
C CYS A 63 3.67 7.32 0.13
N GLU A 64 3.17 8.55 0.06
CA GLU A 64 2.10 9.01 0.94
C GLU A 64 0.79 8.23 0.70
N ALA A 65 0.40 8.02 -0.56
CA ALA A 65 -0.77 7.21 -0.90
C ALA A 65 -0.62 5.76 -0.41
N LYS A 66 0.56 5.16 -0.61
CA LYS A 66 0.87 3.81 -0.10
C LYS A 66 0.71 3.75 1.42
N ARG A 67 1.28 4.69 2.16
CA ARG A 67 1.18 4.75 3.63
C ARG A 67 -0.28 4.81 4.08
N VAL A 68 -1.09 5.72 3.48
CA VAL A 68 -2.51 5.86 3.81
C VAL A 68 -3.29 4.59 3.48
N CYS A 69 -3.02 3.95 2.34
CA CYS A 69 -3.67 2.69 1.99
C CYS A 69 -3.29 1.57 2.96
N MET A 70 -2.03 1.46 3.40
CA MET A 70 -1.61 0.44 4.36
C MET A 70 -2.32 0.58 5.72
N GLU A 71 -2.67 1.80 6.15
CA GLU A 71 -3.48 2.02 7.35
C GLU A 71 -4.89 1.40 7.26
N ALA A 72 -5.41 1.18 6.05
CA ALA A 72 -6.68 0.49 5.80
C ALA A 72 -6.51 -1.03 5.57
N LEU A 73 -5.48 -1.40 4.81
CA LEU A 73 -5.28 -2.78 4.36
C LEU A 73 -4.80 -3.69 5.50
N ASP A 74 -3.88 -3.22 6.36
CA ASP A 74 -3.33 -4.02 7.45
C ASP A 74 -4.40 -4.47 8.47
N PRO A 75 -5.21 -3.58 9.06
CA PRO A 75 -6.26 -4.00 9.97
C PRO A 75 -7.29 -4.90 9.29
N THR A 76 -7.65 -4.64 8.02
CA THR A 76 -8.57 -5.50 7.26
C THR A 76 -8.01 -6.91 7.07
N ALA A 77 -6.76 -7.04 6.66
CA ALA A 77 -6.11 -8.34 6.46
C ALA A 77 -6.01 -9.14 7.78
N ARG A 78 -5.65 -8.47 8.88
CA ARG A 78 -5.59 -9.07 10.21
C ARG A 78 -6.96 -9.56 10.69
N ALA A 79 -7.99 -8.75 10.47
CA ALA A 79 -9.36 -9.14 10.81
C ALA A 79 -9.81 -10.41 10.09
N LEU A 80 -9.52 -10.50 8.80
CA LEU A 80 -9.85 -11.68 8.00
C LEU A 80 -9.07 -12.93 8.42
N ALA A 81 -7.78 -12.77 8.76
CA ALA A 81 -6.99 -13.86 9.33
C ALA A 81 -7.56 -14.37 10.66
N LEU A 82 -8.01 -13.47 11.54
CA LEU A 82 -8.69 -13.85 12.79
C LEU A 82 -10.01 -14.58 12.52
N LYS A 83 -10.81 -14.10 11.58
CA LYS A 83 -12.05 -14.75 11.18
C LYS A 83 -11.81 -16.15 10.64
N ASP A 84 -10.79 -16.34 9.81
CA ASP A 84 -10.43 -17.64 9.26
C ASP A 84 -9.95 -18.59 10.36
N GLU A 85 -9.15 -18.12 11.32
CA GLU A 85 -8.75 -18.88 12.48
C GLU A 85 -9.96 -19.33 13.31
N VAL A 86 -10.88 -18.42 13.62
CA VAL A 86 -12.10 -18.74 14.35
C VAL A 86 -12.96 -19.77 13.61
N SER A 87 -13.11 -19.60 12.30
CA SER A 87 -13.87 -20.56 11.47
C SER A 87 -13.27 -21.96 11.51
N GLN A 88 -11.93 -22.06 11.46
CA GLN A 88 -11.23 -23.34 11.58
C GLN A 88 -11.46 -23.97 12.96
N ARG A 89 -11.34 -23.19 14.05
CA ARG A 89 -11.54 -23.69 15.42
C ARG A 89 -12.98 -24.12 15.69
N LEU A 90 -13.97 -23.42 15.13
CA LEU A 90 -15.36 -23.84 15.18
C LEU A 90 -15.56 -25.19 14.47
N GLY A 91 -14.96 -25.40 13.31
CA GLY A 91 -14.96 -26.71 12.65
C GLY A 91 -14.28 -27.82 13.48
N ASP A 92 -13.25 -27.49 14.25
CA ASP A 92 -12.62 -28.43 15.19
C ASP A 92 -13.51 -28.78 16.37
N LEU A 93 -14.29 -27.81 16.89
CA LEU A 93 -15.31 -28.05 17.93
C LEU A 93 -16.44 -28.95 17.42
N GLU A 94 -16.99 -28.68 16.23
CA GLU A 94 -18.04 -29.47 15.61
C GLU A 94 -17.60 -30.92 15.35
N ALA A 95 -16.33 -31.09 14.96
CA ALA A 95 -15.73 -32.42 14.72
C ALA A 95 -15.23 -33.11 16.01
N ALA A 96 -15.51 -32.55 17.19
CA ALA A 96 -15.04 -33.02 18.49
C ALA A 96 -13.49 -33.17 18.60
N ARG A 97 -12.74 -32.44 17.78
CA ARG A 97 -11.27 -32.37 17.86
C ARG A 97 -10.79 -31.33 18.88
N LEU A 98 -11.65 -30.41 19.28
CA LEU A 98 -11.41 -29.40 20.31
C LEU A 98 -12.49 -29.51 21.39
N ALA A 99 -12.09 -29.52 22.66
CA ALA A 99 -13.05 -29.56 23.76
C ALA A 99 -13.74 -28.19 23.94
N PRO A 100 -15.08 -28.12 24.16
CA PRO A 100 -15.80 -26.87 24.32
C PRO A 100 -15.34 -26.01 25.52
N ASP A 101 -14.82 -26.64 26.55
CA ASP A 101 -14.31 -26.01 27.76
C ASP A 101 -12.81 -25.67 27.70
N SER A 102 -12.15 -25.93 26.56
CA SER A 102 -10.76 -25.58 26.37
C SER A 102 -10.52 -24.08 26.36
N ALA A 103 -9.34 -23.64 26.81
CA ALA A 103 -8.95 -22.23 26.77
C ALA A 103 -9.08 -21.64 25.34
N VAL A 104 -8.72 -22.42 24.31
CA VAL A 104 -8.83 -22.00 22.91
C VAL A 104 -10.31 -21.72 22.53
N ALA A 105 -11.24 -22.59 22.93
CA ALA A 105 -12.67 -22.36 22.65
C ALA A 105 -13.20 -21.11 23.36
N GLN A 106 -12.75 -20.86 24.59
CA GLN A 106 -13.15 -19.70 25.38
C GLN A 106 -12.64 -18.37 24.82
N GLU A 107 -11.54 -18.36 24.05
CA GLU A 107 -10.98 -17.16 23.41
C GLU A 107 -11.70 -16.77 22.10
N LEU A 108 -12.48 -17.67 21.48
CA LEU A 108 -13.05 -17.42 20.16
C LEU A 108 -13.98 -16.18 20.11
N PRO A 109 -14.85 -15.91 21.10
CA PRO A 109 -15.66 -14.69 21.08
C PRO A 109 -14.81 -13.42 21.07
N GLY A 110 -13.75 -13.35 21.89
CA GLY A 110 -12.85 -12.20 21.92
C GLY A 110 -12.11 -11.97 20.60
N LYS A 111 -11.76 -13.06 19.90
CA LYS A 111 -11.15 -12.95 18.54
C LYS A 111 -12.14 -12.41 17.51
N LEU A 112 -13.43 -12.77 17.59
CA LEU A 112 -14.48 -12.21 16.72
C LEU A 112 -14.71 -10.73 16.99
N ASP A 113 -14.74 -10.32 18.25
CA ASP A 113 -14.87 -8.91 18.63
C ASP A 113 -13.70 -8.09 18.09
N GLU A 114 -12.48 -8.59 18.26
CA GLU A 114 -11.28 -7.95 17.71
C GLU A 114 -11.31 -7.88 16.18
N ALA A 115 -11.72 -8.95 15.49
CA ALA A 115 -11.88 -8.94 14.04
C ALA A 115 -12.91 -7.89 13.58
N SER A 116 -14.04 -7.76 14.29
CA SER A 116 -15.06 -6.76 14.00
C SER A 116 -14.53 -5.33 14.18
N ARG A 117 -13.76 -5.09 15.25
CA ARG A 117 -13.12 -3.80 15.50
C ARG A 117 -12.14 -3.44 14.39
N LEU A 118 -11.26 -4.36 14.00
CA LEU A 118 -10.27 -4.17 12.94
C LEU A 118 -10.92 -3.94 11.56
N LEU A 119 -12.02 -4.65 11.24
CA LEU A 119 -12.77 -4.40 10.00
C LEU A 119 -13.37 -2.99 9.97
N THR A 120 -13.92 -2.54 11.09
CA THR A 120 -14.49 -1.19 11.20
C THR A 120 -13.40 -0.13 11.01
N GLU A 121 -12.24 -0.32 11.62
CA GLU A 121 -11.07 0.55 11.47
C GLU A 121 -10.59 0.61 10.02
N GLY A 122 -10.35 -0.56 9.41
CA GLY A 122 -9.91 -0.65 8.02
C GLY A 122 -10.89 -0.02 7.05
N HIS A 123 -12.19 -0.25 7.23
CA HIS A 123 -13.24 0.33 6.40
C HIS A 123 -13.30 1.87 6.51
N ALA A 124 -13.16 2.41 7.71
CA ALA A 124 -13.12 3.86 7.91
C ALA A 124 -11.95 4.50 7.17
N LYS A 125 -10.78 3.85 7.15
CA LYS A 125 -9.57 4.32 6.48
C LYS A 125 -9.58 4.11 4.96
N MET A 126 -10.33 3.13 4.44
CA MET A 126 -10.36 2.82 3.01
C MET A 126 -10.81 4.01 2.16
N ARG A 127 -11.74 4.81 2.64
CA ARG A 127 -12.19 6.02 1.92
C ARG A 127 -11.06 7.03 1.69
N GLU A 128 -10.16 7.17 2.65
CA GLU A 128 -9.00 8.06 2.51
C GLU A 128 -8.00 7.49 1.50
N CYS A 129 -7.76 6.18 1.51
CA CYS A 129 -6.97 5.48 0.50
C CYS A 129 -7.54 5.71 -0.92
N ASP A 130 -8.85 5.53 -1.11
CA ASP A 130 -9.52 5.74 -2.41
C ASP A 130 -9.33 7.16 -2.94
N VAL A 131 -9.41 8.17 -2.07
CA VAL A 131 -9.14 9.56 -2.45
C VAL A 131 -7.69 9.73 -2.90
N LYS A 132 -6.72 9.16 -2.17
CA LYS A 132 -5.31 9.23 -2.54
C LYS A 132 -5.05 8.55 -3.89
N LEU A 133 -5.59 7.36 -4.13
CA LEU A 133 -5.46 6.64 -5.40
C LEU A 133 -6.11 7.39 -6.57
N THR A 134 -7.28 8.00 -6.35
CA THR A 134 -7.94 8.84 -7.35
C THR A 134 -7.06 10.04 -7.72
N ASN A 135 -6.45 10.70 -6.73
CA ASN A 135 -5.54 11.80 -6.96
C ASN A 135 -4.30 11.37 -7.75
N LEU A 136 -3.76 10.16 -7.52
CA LEU A 136 -2.65 9.63 -8.32
C LEU A 136 -3.07 9.40 -9.77
N LYS A 137 -4.27 8.81 -10.01
CA LYS A 137 -4.81 8.61 -11.37
C LYS A 137 -4.91 9.93 -12.13
N VAL A 138 -5.45 10.96 -11.49
CA VAL A 138 -5.56 12.30 -12.09
C VAL A 138 -4.19 12.93 -12.34
N THR A 139 -3.27 12.83 -11.37
CA THR A 139 -1.95 13.48 -11.46
C THR A 139 -1.08 12.86 -12.55
N TYR A 140 -1.08 11.53 -12.68
CA TYR A 140 -0.19 10.81 -13.60
C TYR A 140 -0.87 10.34 -14.89
N GLY A 141 -2.16 10.51 -15.04
CA GLY A 141 -2.90 10.26 -16.29
C GLY A 141 -2.93 8.76 -16.68
N PHE A 142 -3.49 7.88 -15.84
CA PHE A 142 -3.67 6.45 -16.14
C PHE A 142 -5.03 5.93 -15.67
#